data_092c451ea71b0445bdfa2f83cc1745df
#
_entry.id   092c451ea71b0445bdfa2f83cc1745df
#
_cell.length_a   1.000
_cell.length_b   1.000
_cell.length_c   1.000
_cell.angle_alpha   90.00
_cell.angle_beta   90.00
_cell.angle_gamma   90.00
#
_symmetry.space_group_name_H-M   'P 1'
#
loop_
_entity.id
_entity.type
_entity.pdbx_description
1 polymer ?
#
loop_
_entity_poly.entity_id
_entity_poly.type
_entity_poly.pdbx_seq_one_letter_code
_entity_poly.pdbx_strand_id
1 'polypeptide(L)'
;MEGCTAPKFETSTLHSAVVELVAMKDAKIQYITVQNWSANVFNLVTKRGMAHEGAEVRWIDCNIGSRLTMKYPGVVMKGEGSRGEVISIALANDGQHQDTGAKMIHAANNTSSNVVSKSISVGEGRSTYRGHVHIPKHLKGCKNNTECDALLINSSSQTDTYPAITVRGNQHATQHEASVSQVSEEQIFYMKQRGLSEAE
;
A
#
# COMPACT_ATOMS: atom_id res chain seq x y z
N MET A 1 10.45 -13.55 2.79
CA MET A 1 10.37 -12.38 3.69
C MET A 1 11.69 -11.64 3.62
N GLU A 2 11.64 -10.34 3.45
CA GLU A 2 12.80 -9.45 3.38
C GLU A 2 12.69 -8.39 4.48
N GLY A 3 13.73 -8.24 5.30
CA GLY A 3 13.86 -7.17 6.29
C GLY A 3 14.98 -6.23 5.85
N CYS A 4 14.67 -4.94 5.72
CA CYS A 4 15.64 -3.95 5.30
C CYS A 4 15.78 -2.86 6.35
N THR A 5 17.01 -2.64 6.79
CA THR A 5 17.38 -1.53 7.66
C THR A 5 18.66 -0.87 7.11
N ALA A 6 18.83 0.41 7.36
CA ALA A 6 20.08 1.08 7.04
C ALA A 6 20.63 1.79 8.28
N PRO A 7 21.97 1.84 8.44
CA PRO A 7 22.60 2.67 9.44
C PRO A 7 22.27 4.15 9.17
N LYS A 8 22.33 4.96 10.23
CA LYS A 8 22.17 6.40 10.09
C LYS A 8 23.47 6.98 9.55
N PHE A 9 23.41 7.57 8.36
CA PHE A 9 24.52 8.32 7.76
C PHE A 9 24.39 9.81 8.06
N GLU A 10 25.48 10.55 7.98
CA GLU A 10 25.47 12.02 8.15
C GLU A 10 24.79 12.75 7.00
N THR A 11 24.79 12.16 5.80
CA THR A 11 24.20 12.71 4.59
C THR A 11 22.97 11.94 4.14
N SER A 12 22.15 12.57 3.31
CA SER A 12 21.02 11.89 2.66
C SER A 12 21.50 10.77 1.75
N THR A 13 20.85 9.63 1.82
CA THR A 13 21.16 8.44 1.03
C THR A 13 19.97 7.97 0.21
N LEU A 14 20.25 7.33 -0.92
CA LEU A 14 19.25 6.74 -1.80
C LEU A 14 19.28 5.22 -1.71
N HIS A 15 18.13 4.62 -1.39
CA HIS A 15 17.86 3.22 -1.63
C HIS A 15 16.96 3.10 -2.85
N SER A 16 17.44 2.41 -3.88
CA SER A 16 16.66 2.13 -5.09
C SER A 16 16.73 0.64 -5.41
N ALA A 17 15.57 0.03 -5.65
CA ALA A 17 15.48 -1.38 -5.94
C ALA A 17 14.38 -1.67 -6.98
N VAL A 18 14.55 -2.76 -7.72
CA VAL A 18 13.53 -3.33 -8.61
C VAL A 18 13.31 -4.77 -8.21
N VAL A 19 12.05 -5.15 -7.98
CA VAL A 19 11.65 -6.53 -7.69
C VAL A 19 10.61 -6.95 -8.71
N GLU A 20 10.88 -8.04 -9.42
CA GLU A 20 9.96 -8.61 -10.41
C GLU A 20 9.60 -10.05 -10.01
N LEU A 21 8.31 -10.35 -9.94
CA LEU A 21 7.77 -11.67 -9.62
C LEU A 21 6.97 -12.19 -10.82
N VAL A 22 7.24 -13.43 -11.22
CA VAL A 22 6.46 -14.12 -12.25
C VAL A 22 5.89 -15.40 -11.65
N ALA A 23 4.59 -15.39 -11.36
CA ALA A 23 3.87 -16.57 -10.90
C ALA A 23 3.33 -17.33 -12.12
N MET A 24 3.92 -18.50 -12.39
CA MET A 24 3.48 -19.40 -13.46
C MET A 24 2.12 -20.02 -13.12
N LYS A 25 1.53 -20.76 -14.05
CA LYS A 25 0.23 -21.39 -13.88
C LYS A 25 0.06 -22.05 -12.50
N ASP A 26 -1.02 -21.71 -11.80
CA ASP A 26 -1.43 -22.20 -10.48
C ASP A 26 -0.42 -21.92 -9.35
N ALA A 27 0.67 -21.18 -9.62
CA ALA A 27 1.66 -20.85 -8.63
C ALA A 27 1.16 -19.72 -7.70
N LYS A 28 1.62 -19.77 -6.44
CA LYS A 28 1.35 -18.72 -5.46
C LYS A 28 2.66 -18.13 -4.95
N ILE A 29 2.81 -16.83 -5.08
CA ILE A 29 3.97 -16.10 -4.56
C ILE A 29 3.50 -15.06 -3.56
N GLN A 30 4.01 -15.15 -2.34
CA GLN A 30 3.84 -14.12 -1.32
C GLN A 30 5.20 -13.50 -1.02
N TYR A 31 5.30 -12.18 -1.21
CA TYR A 31 6.50 -11.41 -0.94
C TYR A 31 6.23 -10.41 0.18
N ILE A 32 6.92 -10.59 1.29
CA ILE A 32 6.75 -9.78 2.50
C ILE A 32 7.99 -8.92 2.68
N THR A 33 7.83 -7.60 2.82
CA THR A 33 8.89 -6.68 3.21
C THR A 33 8.53 -5.93 4.48
N VAL A 34 9.50 -5.86 5.38
CA VAL A 34 9.47 -4.96 6.53
C VAL A 34 10.67 -4.04 6.38
N GLN A 35 10.41 -2.75 6.17
CA GLN A 35 11.44 -1.74 5.96
C GLN A 35 11.37 -0.72 7.09
N ASN A 36 12.51 -0.57 7.79
CA ASN A 36 12.69 0.45 8.82
C ASN A 36 13.99 1.20 8.51
N TRP A 37 13.86 2.25 7.72
CA TRP A 37 14.98 3.06 7.25
C TRP A 37 15.21 4.27 8.15
N SER A 38 16.46 4.72 8.23
CA SER A 38 16.79 5.99 8.87
C SER A 38 16.10 7.18 8.19
N ALA A 39 15.80 8.23 8.95
CA ALA A 39 15.06 9.40 8.48
C ALA A 39 15.77 10.25 7.41
N ASN A 40 17.00 9.92 7.03
CA ASN A 40 17.75 10.56 5.95
C ASN A 40 17.78 9.75 4.64
N VAL A 41 17.04 8.65 4.56
CA VAL A 41 16.99 7.75 3.39
C VAL A 41 15.83 8.13 2.47
N PHE A 42 16.11 8.26 1.17
CA PHE A 42 15.11 8.24 0.11
C PHE A 42 14.95 6.82 -0.39
N ASN A 43 13.78 6.23 -0.21
CA ASN A 43 13.46 4.84 -0.52
C ASN A 43 12.57 4.76 -1.76
N LEU A 44 13.16 4.54 -2.92
CA LEU A 44 12.49 4.53 -4.22
C LEU A 44 12.50 3.11 -4.80
N VAL A 45 11.39 2.38 -4.66
CA VAL A 45 11.32 0.97 -5.01
C VAL A 45 10.26 0.69 -6.05
N THR A 46 10.64 -0.02 -7.10
CA THR A 46 9.73 -0.55 -8.10
C THR A 46 9.44 -2.04 -7.83
N LYS A 47 8.16 -2.39 -7.71
CA LYS A 47 7.69 -3.77 -7.54
C LYS A 47 6.69 -4.13 -8.63
N ARG A 48 6.95 -5.21 -9.36
CA ARG A 48 6.11 -5.71 -10.45
C ARG A 48 5.83 -7.20 -10.27
N GLY A 49 4.55 -7.58 -10.32
CA GLY A 49 4.11 -8.97 -10.32
C GLY A 49 3.38 -9.29 -11.62
N MET A 50 3.58 -10.48 -12.13
CA MET A 50 2.80 -11.05 -13.22
C MET A 50 2.21 -12.39 -12.75
N ALA A 51 0.88 -12.53 -12.84
CA ALA A 51 0.17 -13.75 -12.49
C ALA A 51 -0.40 -14.39 -13.73
N HIS A 52 0.04 -15.61 -14.04
CA HIS A 52 -0.49 -16.45 -15.11
C HIS A 52 -1.79 -17.15 -14.69
N GLU A 53 -2.32 -18.06 -15.51
CA GLU A 53 -3.58 -18.78 -15.28
C GLU A 53 -3.64 -19.40 -13.87
N GLY A 54 -4.70 -19.12 -13.13
CA GLY A 54 -4.91 -19.60 -11.76
C GLY A 54 -3.91 -19.13 -10.71
N ALA A 55 -2.88 -18.38 -11.12
CA ALA A 55 -1.79 -17.96 -10.23
C ALA A 55 -2.18 -16.79 -9.31
N GLU A 56 -1.43 -16.65 -8.21
CA GLU A 56 -1.60 -15.60 -7.22
C GLU A 56 -0.28 -14.89 -6.93
N VAL A 57 -0.30 -13.55 -6.96
CA VAL A 57 0.82 -12.72 -6.47
C VAL A 57 0.30 -11.84 -5.36
N ARG A 58 0.92 -11.96 -4.17
CA ARG A 58 0.62 -11.17 -2.98
C ARG A 58 1.83 -10.39 -2.54
N TRP A 59 1.68 -9.07 -2.43
CA TRP A 59 2.63 -8.15 -1.82
C TRP A 59 2.16 -7.77 -0.42
N ILE A 60 3.04 -7.88 0.56
CA ILE A 60 2.79 -7.40 1.94
C ILE A 60 3.95 -6.48 2.29
N ASP A 61 3.66 -5.20 2.46
CA ASP A 61 4.64 -4.16 2.71
C ASP A 61 4.36 -3.44 4.03
N CYS A 62 5.37 -3.40 4.91
CA CYS A 62 5.40 -2.54 6.07
C CYS A 62 6.51 -1.49 5.88
N ASN A 63 6.13 -0.22 5.82
CA ASN A 63 6.99 0.92 5.52
C ASN A 63 7.09 1.81 6.74
N ILE A 64 8.27 1.83 7.35
CA ILE A 64 8.60 2.62 8.54
C ILE A 64 9.90 3.36 8.27
N GLY A 65 10.02 4.57 8.80
CA GLY A 65 11.22 5.38 8.59
C GLY A 65 11.25 6.00 7.19
N SER A 66 12.47 6.26 6.69
CA SER A 66 12.75 7.06 5.48
C SER A 66 12.27 8.51 5.58
N ARG A 67 13.00 9.39 4.91
CA ARG A 67 12.54 10.75 4.65
C ARG A 67 11.41 10.77 3.63
N LEU A 68 11.57 9.94 2.59
CA LEU A 68 10.58 9.74 1.55
C LEU A 68 10.60 8.27 1.12
N THR A 69 9.45 7.62 1.15
CA THR A 69 9.22 6.35 0.49
C THR A 69 8.32 6.56 -0.72
N MET A 70 8.72 6.08 -1.89
CA MET A 70 7.86 5.96 -3.07
C MET A 70 7.83 4.50 -3.52
N LYS A 71 6.71 3.83 -3.27
CA LYS A 71 6.58 2.40 -3.53
C LYS A 71 5.15 2.02 -3.93
N TYR A 72 4.99 1.55 -5.15
CA TYR A 72 3.69 1.23 -5.75
C TYR A 72 3.72 -0.20 -6.32
N PRO A 73 3.62 -1.25 -5.48
CA PRO A 73 3.60 -2.60 -5.96
C PRO A 73 2.46 -2.82 -6.97
N GLY A 74 2.79 -3.46 -8.07
CA GLY A 74 1.85 -3.73 -9.14
C GLY A 74 1.66 -5.22 -9.39
N VAL A 75 0.45 -5.62 -9.84
CA VAL A 75 0.18 -6.95 -10.34
C VAL A 75 -0.56 -6.87 -11.68
N VAL A 76 0.01 -7.51 -12.70
CA VAL A 76 -0.66 -7.77 -13.96
C VAL A 76 -1.24 -9.19 -13.92
N MET A 77 -2.56 -9.30 -13.87
CA MET A 77 -3.30 -10.56 -13.89
C MET A 77 -3.50 -10.99 -15.35
N LYS A 78 -2.48 -11.68 -15.89
CA LYS A 78 -2.36 -12.04 -17.30
C LYS A 78 -3.15 -13.29 -17.67
N GLY A 79 -3.29 -14.22 -16.74
CA GLY A 79 -3.99 -15.48 -16.98
C GLY A 79 -5.39 -15.49 -16.40
N GLU A 80 -6.27 -16.30 -16.98
CA GLU A 80 -7.63 -16.47 -16.48
C GLU A 80 -7.64 -16.97 -15.03
N GLY A 81 -8.55 -16.44 -14.21
CA GLY A 81 -8.69 -16.81 -12.80
C GLY A 81 -7.54 -16.37 -11.91
N SER A 82 -6.56 -15.63 -12.43
CA SER A 82 -5.42 -15.16 -11.62
C SER A 82 -5.82 -14.08 -10.61
N ARG A 83 -4.99 -13.92 -9.57
CA ARG A 83 -5.27 -13.06 -8.43
C ARG A 83 -4.09 -12.17 -8.10
N GLY A 84 -4.38 -10.91 -7.75
CA GLY A 84 -3.41 -9.95 -7.26
C GLY A 84 -3.84 -9.39 -5.90
N GLU A 85 -2.93 -9.35 -4.93
CA GLU A 85 -3.19 -8.73 -3.63
C GLU A 85 -2.04 -7.81 -3.23
N VAL A 86 -2.40 -6.66 -2.66
CA VAL A 86 -1.45 -5.75 -2.00
C VAL A 86 -1.99 -5.40 -0.62
N ILE A 87 -1.18 -5.67 0.40
CA ILE A 87 -1.40 -5.19 1.77
C ILE A 87 -0.26 -4.25 2.09
N SER A 88 -0.57 -2.99 2.37
CA SER A 88 0.41 -1.95 2.68
C SER A 88 0.12 -1.32 4.04
N ILE A 89 1.12 -1.29 4.89
CA ILE A 89 1.10 -0.57 6.16
C ILE A 89 2.17 0.50 6.09
N ALA A 90 1.83 1.73 6.45
CA ALA A 90 2.76 2.86 6.45
C ALA A 90 2.65 3.66 7.73
N LEU A 91 3.81 4.03 8.30
CA LEU A 91 3.91 4.94 9.44
C LEU A 91 4.79 6.12 9.06
N ALA A 92 4.25 7.32 9.13
CA ALA A 92 4.95 8.57 8.86
C ALA A 92 5.04 9.42 10.13
N ASN A 93 6.27 9.67 10.58
CA ASN A 93 6.57 10.60 11.67
C ASN A 93 7.04 11.96 11.13
N ASP A 94 7.41 12.88 12.02
CA ASP A 94 7.92 14.20 11.66
C ASP A 94 9.00 14.15 10.58
N GLY A 95 8.86 14.97 9.56
CA GLY A 95 9.78 15.05 8.42
C GLY A 95 9.79 13.84 7.48
N GLN A 96 8.82 12.92 7.63
CA GLN A 96 8.68 11.73 6.81
C GLN A 96 7.48 11.81 5.88
N HIS A 97 7.64 11.33 4.66
CA HIS A 97 6.56 11.18 3.70
C HIS A 97 6.52 9.73 3.17
N GLN A 98 5.44 9.03 3.47
CA GLN A 98 5.17 7.69 2.96
C GLN A 98 4.20 7.77 1.78
N ASP A 99 4.73 7.88 0.54
CA ASP A 99 3.94 7.87 -0.69
C ASP A 99 3.89 6.42 -1.21
N THR A 100 2.81 5.73 -0.88
CA THR A 100 2.61 4.32 -1.17
C THR A 100 1.37 4.10 -2.02
N GLY A 101 1.13 2.89 -2.48
CA GLY A 101 -0.05 2.60 -3.26
C GLY A 101 -0.04 1.22 -3.88
N ALA A 102 -0.92 1.01 -4.86
CA ALA A 102 -1.01 -0.26 -5.57
C ALA A 102 -1.42 -0.05 -7.03
N LYS A 103 -0.98 -0.95 -7.90
CA LYS A 103 -1.37 -0.96 -9.31
C LYS A 103 -1.90 -2.33 -9.72
N MET A 104 -3.21 -2.43 -10.00
CA MET A 104 -3.87 -3.66 -10.39
C MET A 104 -4.34 -3.59 -11.84
N ILE A 105 -3.79 -4.46 -12.69
CA ILE A 105 -4.12 -4.52 -14.12
C ILE A 105 -4.75 -5.89 -14.41
N HIS A 106 -6.02 -5.88 -14.76
CA HIS A 106 -6.73 -7.07 -15.22
C HIS A 106 -6.51 -7.22 -16.73
N ALA A 107 -5.94 -8.35 -17.15
CA ALA A 107 -5.64 -8.63 -18.56
C ALA A 107 -6.26 -9.96 -19.05
N ALA A 108 -7.02 -10.65 -18.19
CA ALA A 108 -7.75 -11.87 -18.51
C ALA A 108 -9.10 -11.92 -17.79
N ASN A 109 -9.98 -12.84 -18.19
CA ASN A 109 -11.30 -13.02 -17.58
C ASN A 109 -11.18 -13.63 -16.16
N ASN A 110 -12.23 -13.45 -15.36
CA ASN A 110 -12.41 -14.06 -14.04
C ASN A 110 -11.26 -13.75 -13.05
N THR A 111 -10.56 -12.66 -13.27
CA THR A 111 -9.45 -12.23 -12.41
C THR A 111 -9.95 -11.43 -11.19
N SER A 112 -9.19 -11.48 -10.10
CA SER A 112 -9.55 -10.74 -8.89
C SER A 112 -8.38 -9.98 -8.31
N SER A 113 -8.64 -8.75 -7.84
CA SER A 113 -7.67 -7.95 -7.11
C SER A 113 -8.20 -7.49 -5.76
N ASN A 114 -7.31 -7.47 -4.77
CA ASN A 114 -7.59 -6.95 -3.44
C ASN A 114 -6.47 -6.01 -3.01
N VAL A 115 -6.83 -4.81 -2.56
CA VAL A 115 -5.88 -3.82 -2.04
C VAL A 115 -6.35 -3.38 -0.67
N VAL A 116 -5.47 -3.52 0.32
CA VAL A 116 -5.67 -3.00 1.68
C VAL A 116 -4.50 -2.08 2.00
N SER A 117 -4.78 -0.81 2.22
CA SER A 117 -3.78 0.18 2.60
C SER A 117 -4.16 0.83 3.92
N LYS A 118 -3.31 0.68 4.92
CA LYS A 118 -3.48 1.29 6.24
C LYS A 118 -2.31 2.22 6.50
N SER A 119 -2.59 3.45 6.91
CA SER A 119 -1.53 4.42 7.22
C SER A 119 -1.79 5.15 8.53
N ILE A 120 -0.69 5.50 9.21
CA ILE A 120 -0.71 6.33 10.41
C ILE A 120 0.25 7.50 10.17
N SER A 121 -0.20 8.71 10.43
CA SER A 121 0.63 9.92 10.40
C SER A 121 0.67 10.55 11.79
N VAL A 122 1.89 10.83 12.26
CA VAL A 122 2.17 11.37 13.60
C VAL A 122 2.95 12.67 13.45
N GLY A 123 2.69 13.66 14.28
CA GLY A 123 3.32 14.98 14.22
C GLY A 123 3.05 15.67 12.87
N GLU A 124 4.10 16.07 12.17
CA GLU A 124 4.06 16.63 10.81
C GLU A 124 4.22 15.56 9.71
N GLY A 125 4.10 14.28 10.08
CA GLY A 125 4.19 13.17 9.14
C GLY A 125 3.12 13.21 8.07
N ARG A 126 3.47 12.77 6.86
CA ARG A 126 2.56 12.72 5.71
C ARG A 126 2.47 11.32 5.12
N SER A 127 1.25 10.83 4.93
CA SER A 127 0.99 9.61 4.17
C SER A 127 0.24 9.93 2.89
N THR A 128 0.61 9.27 1.81
CA THR A 128 -0.09 9.39 0.51
C THR A 128 -0.40 7.99 -0.01
N TYR A 129 -1.63 7.78 -0.43
CA TYR A 129 -2.03 6.58 -1.15
C TYR A 129 -2.29 6.88 -2.62
N ARG A 130 -1.65 6.12 -3.54
CA ARG A 130 -1.92 6.19 -4.98
C ARG A 130 -2.39 4.83 -5.48
N GLY A 131 -3.68 4.72 -5.77
CA GLY A 131 -4.30 3.51 -6.31
C GLY A 131 -4.48 3.59 -7.82
N HIS A 132 -4.14 2.52 -8.53
CA HIS A 132 -4.48 2.39 -9.94
C HIS A 132 -5.08 1.00 -10.20
N VAL A 133 -6.35 0.97 -10.62
CA VAL A 133 -7.05 -0.25 -11.03
C VAL A 133 -7.52 -0.08 -12.47
N HIS A 134 -7.21 -1.05 -13.32
CA HIS A 134 -7.64 -1.03 -14.72
C HIS A 134 -8.30 -2.36 -15.13
N ILE A 135 -9.58 -2.28 -15.53
CA ILE A 135 -10.35 -3.40 -16.06
C ILE A 135 -10.87 -3.03 -17.45
N PRO A 136 -10.34 -3.64 -18.53
CA PRO A 136 -10.75 -3.38 -19.91
C PRO A 136 -12.17 -3.85 -20.21
N LYS A 137 -12.83 -3.21 -21.18
CA LYS A 137 -14.23 -3.47 -21.58
C LYS A 137 -14.50 -4.91 -22.06
N HIS A 138 -13.53 -5.54 -22.69
CA HIS A 138 -13.71 -6.86 -23.33
C HIS A 138 -13.62 -8.02 -22.34
N LEU A 139 -13.20 -7.77 -21.10
CA LEU A 139 -13.11 -8.80 -20.06
C LEU A 139 -14.48 -9.06 -19.40
N LYS A 140 -14.58 -10.19 -18.72
CA LYS A 140 -15.76 -10.62 -17.97
C LYS A 140 -15.37 -11.21 -16.63
N GLY A 141 -16.26 -11.09 -15.64
CA GLY A 141 -16.12 -11.73 -14.33
C GLY A 141 -14.98 -11.19 -13.47
N CYS A 142 -14.41 -10.03 -13.79
CA CYS A 142 -13.35 -9.44 -12.99
C CYS A 142 -13.93 -8.82 -11.71
N LYS A 143 -13.16 -8.94 -10.61
CA LYS A 143 -13.53 -8.39 -9.30
C LYS A 143 -12.38 -7.53 -8.75
N ASN A 144 -12.72 -6.40 -8.16
CA ASN A 144 -11.77 -5.58 -7.44
C ASN A 144 -12.35 -5.13 -6.10
N ASN A 145 -11.56 -5.23 -5.05
CA ASN A 145 -11.80 -4.57 -3.78
C ASN A 145 -10.61 -3.69 -3.43
N THR A 146 -10.86 -2.46 -2.99
CA THR A 146 -9.82 -1.53 -2.55
C THR A 146 -10.30 -0.84 -1.28
N GLU A 147 -9.53 -0.98 -0.21
CA GLU A 147 -9.76 -0.37 1.10
C GLU A 147 -8.55 0.46 1.49
N CYS A 148 -8.78 1.73 1.82
CA CYS A 148 -7.74 2.68 2.21
C CYS A 148 -8.14 3.39 3.50
N ASP A 149 -7.42 3.13 4.59
CA ASP A 149 -7.66 3.82 5.85
C ASP A 149 -6.43 4.61 6.28
N ALA A 150 -6.67 5.82 6.73
CA ALA A 150 -5.63 6.69 7.29
C ALA A 150 -6.04 7.18 8.68
N LEU A 151 -5.14 7.05 9.63
CA LEU A 151 -5.27 7.58 10.98
C LEU A 151 -4.32 8.76 11.15
N LEU A 152 -4.85 9.91 11.52
CA LEU A 152 -4.12 11.12 11.86
C LEU A 152 -4.08 11.24 13.39
N ILE A 153 -2.88 11.29 13.96
CA ILE A 153 -2.72 11.39 15.41
C ILE A 153 -2.78 12.84 15.88
N ASN A 154 -2.17 13.75 15.12
CA ASN A 154 -2.08 15.16 15.48
C ASN A 154 -2.77 16.04 14.44
N SER A 155 -3.14 17.27 14.80
CA SER A 155 -3.73 18.24 13.89
C SER A 155 -2.79 18.69 12.76
N SER A 156 -1.47 18.52 12.92
CA SER A 156 -0.44 18.80 11.91
C SER A 156 -0.20 17.63 10.96
N SER A 157 -0.70 16.42 11.29
CA SER A 157 -0.55 15.23 10.47
C SER A 157 -1.34 15.36 9.16
N GLN A 158 -0.79 14.79 8.08
CA GLN A 158 -1.37 14.91 6.74
C GLN A 158 -1.58 13.55 6.08
N THR A 159 -2.66 13.46 5.29
CA THR A 159 -2.89 12.33 4.41
C THR A 159 -3.52 12.78 3.09
N ASP A 160 -3.15 12.12 2.00
CA ASP A 160 -3.69 12.33 0.67
C ASP A 160 -4.06 11.00 0.03
N THR A 161 -5.14 10.98 -0.75
CA THR A 161 -5.59 9.80 -1.47
C THR A 161 -5.87 10.13 -2.94
N TYR A 162 -5.18 9.43 -3.84
CA TYR A 162 -5.31 9.61 -5.30
C TYR A 162 -5.73 8.30 -5.96
N PRO A 163 -7.03 7.96 -5.96
CA PRO A 163 -7.52 6.78 -6.64
C PRO A 163 -7.68 7.02 -8.14
N ALA A 164 -7.18 6.11 -8.97
CA ALA A 164 -7.37 6.09 -10.41
C ALA A 164 -7.98 4.74 -10.81
N ILE A 165 -9.30 4.63 -10.75
CA ILE A 165 -10.04 3.40 -11.04
C ILE A 165 -10.74 3.52 -12.38
N THR A 166 -10.31 2.72 -13.35
CA THR A 166 -10.90 2.62 -14.68
C THR A 166 -11.50 1.25 -14.88
N VAL A 167 -12.82 1.15 -14.81
CA VAL A 167 -13.58 -0.07 -15.07
C VAL A 167 -14.48 0.18 -16.27
N ARG A 168 -14.32 -0.61 -17.32
CA ARG A 168 -15.13 -0.51 -18.53
C ARG A 168 -15.88 -1.81 -18.76
N GLY A 169 -17.18 -1.71 -19.03
CA GLY A 169 -18.08 -2.84 -19.18
C GLY A 169 -19.03 -2.97 -17.98
N ASN A 170 -19.94 -3.96 -18.05
CA ASN A 170 -21.01 -4.16 -17.07
C ASN A 170 -21.00 -5.54 -16.39
N GLN A 171 -19.96 -6.33 -16.61
CA GLN A 171 -19.83 -7.69 -16.07
C GLN A 171 -18.69 -7.79 -15.04
N HIS A 172 -18.51 -6.74 -14.24
CA HIS A 172 -17.46 -6.62 -13.23
C HIS A 172 -18.06 -6.22 -11.89
N ALA A 173 -17.41 -6.62 -10.79
CA ALA A 173 -17.72 -6.16 -9.45
C ALA A 173 -16.52 -5.33 -8.94
N THR A 174 -16.79 -4.08 -8.61
CA THR A 174 -15.75 -3.18 -8.09
C THR A 174 -16.25 -2.48 -6.84
N GLN A 175 -15.46 -2.55 -5.79
CA GLN A 175 -15.70 -1.86 -4.52
C GLN A 175 -14.48 -1.02 -4.18
N HIS A 176 -14.72 0.20 -3.72
CA HIS A 176 -13.68 1.09 -3.21
C HIS A 176 -14.21 1.81 -1.98
N GLU A 177 -13.48 1.70 -0.90
CA GLU A 177 -13.74 2.37 0.35
C GLU A 177 -12.49 3.13 0.79
N ALA A 178 -12.67 4.35 1.25
CA ALA A 178 -11.58 5.14 1.82
C ALA A 178 -12.10 5.84 3.08
N SER A 179 -11.39 5.70 4.18
CA SER A 179 -11.67 6.38 5.43
C SER A 179 -10.46 7.15 5.94
N VAL A 180 -10.73 8.32 6.50
CA VAL A 180 -9.73 9.12 7.21
C VAL A 180 -10.32 9.44 8.57
N SER A 181 -9.60 9.10 9.62
CA SER A 181 -9.96 9.45 10.99
C SER A 181 -8.84 10.20 11.69
N GLN A 182 -9.23 11.09 12.58
CA GLN A 182 -8.32 11.80 13.47
C GLN A 182 -8.67 11.46 14.91
N VAL A 183 -7.66 11.20 15.73
CA VAL A 183 -7.87 11.02 17.17
C VAL A 183 -8.24 12.39 17.78
N SER A 184 -9.42 12.49 18.40
CA SER A 184 -9.88 13.71 19.02
C SER A 184 -9.25 13.91 20.41
N GLU A 185 -9.11 15.17 20.85
CA GLU A 185 -8.64 15.48 22.19
C GLU A 185 -9.54 14.86 23.27
N GLU A 186 -10.85 14.75 23.02
CA GLU A 186 -11.79 14.10 23.95
C GLU A 186 -11.53 12.61 24.08
N GLN A 187 -11.18 11.92 22.99
CA GLN A 187 -10.81 10.52 23.03
C GLN A 187 -9.50 10.32 23.79
N ILE A 188 -8.48 11.16 23.56
CA ILE A 188 -7.22 11.14 24.30
C ILE A 188 -7.48 11.39 25.78
N PHE A 189 -8.29 12.40 26.13
CA PHE A 189 -8.66 12.69 27.50
C PHE A 189 -9.34 11.51 28.18
N TYR A 190 -10.32 10.88 27.48
CA TYR A 190 -11.02 9.71 28.02
C TYR A 190 -10.06 8.53 28.27
N MET A 191 -9.11 8.28 27.40
CA MET A 191 -8.13 7.21 27.55
C MET A 191 -7.16 7.50 28.71
N LYS A 192 -6.71 8.76 28.84
CA LYS A 192 -5.89 9.20 30.00
C LYS A 192 -6.61 9.04 31.35
N GLN A 193 -7.93 9.28 31.41
CA GLN A 193 -8.74 9.03 32.62
C GLN A 193 -8.78 7.55 33.01
N ARG A 194 -8.51 6.66 32.07
CA ARG A 194 -8.44 5.22 32.29
C ARG A 194 -7.03 4.68 32.53
N GLY A 195 -6.05 5.56 32.68
CA GLY A 195 -4.68 5.24 33.06
C GLY A 195 -3.75 4.94 31.88
N LEU A 196 -4.18 5.21 30.65
CA LEU A 196 -3.29 5.15 29.48
C LEU A 196 -2.47 6.44 29.38
N SER A 197 -1.21 6.32 29.02
CA SER A 197 -0.41 7.48 28.68
C SER A 197 -0.73 7.97 27.26
N GLU A 198 -0.34 9.20 26.90
CA GLU A 198 -0.57 9.75 25.56
C GLU A 198 0.19 8.98 24.46
N ALA A 199 1.25 8.26 24.85
CA ALA A 199 2.03 7.44 23.91
C ALA A 199 1.47 6.02 23.69
N GLU A 200 0.59 5.56 24.57
CA GLU A 200 -0.14 4.28 24.47
C GLU A 200 -1.47 4.47 23.73
#